data_6c4f25c8c1a20c8d4b1aa0649761f901
#
_entry.id   6c4f25c8c1a20c8d4b1aa0649761f901
#
_cell.length_a   1.000
_cell.length_b   1.000
_cell.length_c   1.000
_cell.angle_alpha   90.00
_cell.angle_beta   90.00
_cell.angle_gamma   90.00
#
_symmetry.space_group_name_H-M   'P 1'
#
loop_
_entity.id
_entity.type
_entity.pdbx_description
1 polymer ?
#
loop_
_entity_poly.entity_id
_entity_poly.type
_entity_poly.pdbx_seq_one_letter_code
_entity_poly.pdbx_strand_id
1 'polypeptide(L)'
;MQIIIDHVRHEYAGVAALRIFHDLPGPLKAEKPDRIAGFVPDVYAFDAPLTVRIIGEAKTQADLETAHSQEQIAAFLAFLGQQEHGVFVLAVPWAAKRLAHVLVESKRAAVGAQSVRTTILDDLTLRREC
;
A
#
# COMPACT_ATOMS: atom_id res chain seq x y z
N MET A 1 2.77 -7.03 6.49
CA MET A 1 3.25 -5.62 6.50
C MET A 1 4.75 -5.50 6.32
N GLN A 2 5.55 -6.33 7.00
CA GLN A 2 7.01 -6.28 6.82
C GLN A 2 7.43 -6.51 5.38
N ILE A 3 6.73 -7.38 4.67
CA ILE A 3 7.02 -7.66 3.26
C ILE A 3 6.88 -6.40 2.41
N ILE A 4 5.92 -5.53 2.75
CA ILE A 4 5.73 -4.27 2.03
C ILE A 4 6.91 -3.34 2.28
N ILE A 5 7.34 -3.23 3.54
CA ILE A 5 8.47 -2.38 3.92
C ILE A 5 9.73 -2.84 3.20
N ASP A 6 9.98 -4.15 3.20
CA ASP A 6 11.16 -4.72 2.54
C ASP A 6 11.12 -4.46 1.03
N HIS A 7 9.95 -4.62 0.41
CA HIS A 7 9.78 -4.35 -1.01
C HIS A 7 10.07 -2.89 -1.33
N VAL A 8 9.53 -1.97 -0.54
CA VAL A 8 9.73 -0.53 -0.75
C VAL A 8 11.22 -0.18 -0.60
N ARG A 9 11.88 -0.69 0.44
CA ARG A 9 13.29 -0.41 0.65
C ARG A 9 14.16 -0.92 -0.49
N HIS A 10 13.83 -2.09 -1.02
CA HIS A 10 14.59 -2.69 -2.12
C HIS A 10 14.33 -1.97 -3.44
N GLU A 11 13.07 -1.81 -3.78
CA GLU A 11 12.65 -1.27 -5.08
C GLU A 11 13.02 0.20 -5.23
N TYR A 12 12.98 0.95 -4.14
CA TYR A 12 13.19 2.39 -4.15
C TYR A 12 14.47 2.79 -3.43
N ALA A 13 15.46 1.89 -3.39
CA ALA A 13 16.74 2.14 -2.72
C ALA A 13 17.49 3.33 -3.32
N GLY A 14 17.27 3.61 -4.61
CA GLY A 14 17.89 4.74 -5.28
C GLY A 14 17.23 6.09 -5.05
N VAL A 15 16.10 6.11 -4.36
CA VAL A 15 15.39 7.37 -4.09
C VAL A 15 16.01 8.05 -2.90
N ALA A 16 16.54 9.26 -3.10
CA ALA A 16 17.20 10.00 -2.03
C ALA A 16 16.16 10.47 -1.00
N ALA A 17 16.53 10.37 0.28
CA ALA A 17 15.74 10.89 1.40
C ALA A 17 14.33 10.28 1.48
N LEU A 18 14.19 9.01 1.10
CA LEU A 18 12.91 8.32 1.25
C LEU A 18 12.66 8.03 2.73
N ARG A 19 11.53 8.48 3.24
CA ARG A 19 11.09 8.23 4.61
C ARG A 19 9.93 7.26 4.59
N ILE A 20 9.97 6.26 5.49
CA ILE A 20 8.95 5.22 5.56
C ILE A 20 8.28 5.26 6.93
N PHE A 21 6.97 5.44 6.93
CA PHE A 21 6.13 5.42 8.13
C PHE A 21 5.30 4.16 8.12
N HIS A 22 5.17 3.48 9.25
CA HIS A 22 4.39 2.26 9.33
C HIS A 22 3.83 2.07 10.74
N ASP A 23 2.87 1.16 10.84
CA ASP A 23 2.19 0.87 12.11
C ASP A 23 2.55 -0.52 12.64
N LEU A 24 3.75 -1.00 12.34
CA LEU A 24 4.22 -2.27 12.87
C LEU A 24 4.54 -2.14 14.35
N PRO A 25 4.07 -3.07 15.19
CA PRO A 25 4.49 -3.10 16.59
C PRO A 25 5.96 -3.49 16.69
N GLY A 26 6.64 -2.97 17.70
CA GLY A 26 8.04 -3.29 17.93
C GLY A 26 8.60 -2.50 19.08
N PRO A 27 9.81 -2.88 19.54
CA PRO A 27 10.45 -2.19 20.66
C PRO A 27 10.90 -0.77 20.30
N LEU A 28 11.23 -0.54 19.03
CA LEU A 28 11.55 0.80 18.55
C LEU A 28 10.30 1.36 17.89
N LYS A 29 9.85 2.49 18.39
CA LYS A 29 8.69 3.14 17.83
C LYS A 29 9.04 3.73 16.48
N ALA A 30 8.39 3.26 15.44
CA ALA A 30 8.37 3.98 14.18
C ALA A 30 7.26 5.01 14.24
N GLU A 31 7.40 6.09 13.50
CA GLU A 31 6.33 7.04 13.36
C GLU A 31 5.21 6.39 12.54
N LYS A 32 3.99 6.56 13.02
CA LYS A 32 2.81 6.05 12.31
C LYS A 32 2.51 6.94 11.12
N PRO A 33 1.96 6.36 10.05
CA PRO A 33 1.52 7.17 8.92
C PRO A 33 0.40 8.13 9.31
N ASP A 34 0.37 9.28 8.65
CA ASP A 34 -0.73 10.20 8.77
C ASP A 34 -1.98 9.63 8.09
N ARG A 35 -3.12 10.16 8.47
CA ARG A 35 -4.38 9.79 7.87
C ARG A 35 -4.46 10.35 6.45
N ILE A 36 -4.83 9.51 5.50
CA ILE A 36 -4.98 9.89 4.10
C ILE A 36 -6.41 9.58 3.68
N ALA A 37 -7.15 10.61 3.26
CA ALA A 37 -8.54 10.48 2.83
C ALA A 37 -9.42 9.79 3.90
N GLY A 38 -9.12 10.01 5.18
CA GLY A 38 -9.85 9.44 6.29
C GLY A 38 -9.36 8.07 6.75
N PHE A 39 -8.36 7.50 6.10
CA PHE A 39 -7.82 6.18 6.43
C PHE A 39 -6.34 6.27 6.78
N VAL A 40 -5.89 5.41 7.70
CA VAL A 40 -4.47 5.30 8.04
C VAL A 40 -3.88 4.14 7.25
N PRO A 41 -2.94 4.38 6.33
CA PRO A 41 -2.33 3.28 5.59
C PRO A 41 -1.42 2.45 6.49
N ASP A 42 -1.24 1.17 6.15
CA ASP A 42 -0.29 0.32 6.88
C ASP A 42 1.14 0.83 6.69
N VAL A 43 1.47 1.26 5.48
CA VAL A 43 2.78 1.82 5.16
C VAL A 43 2.57 3.06 4.28
N TYR A 44 3.30 4.11 4.60
CA TYR A 44 3.33 5.32 3.78
C TYR A 44 4.77 5.78 3.66
N ALA A 45 5.22 5.98 2.43
CA ALA A 45 6.58 6.42 2.17
C ALA A 45 6.59 7.57 1.17
N PHE A 46 7.51 8.49 1.36
CA PHE A 46 7.67 9.61 0.44
C PHE A 46 9.09 10.15 0.52
N ASP A 47 9.55 10.82 -0.52
CA ASP A 47 10.84 11.51 -0.53
C ASP A 47 10.67 12.95 -0.06
N ALA A 48 11.80 13.62 0.25
CA ALA A 48 11.77 14.99 0.77
C ALA A 48 11.13 15.98 -0.20
N PRO A 49 11.37 15.89 -1.54
CA PRO A 49 10.67 16.77 -2.49
C PRO A 49 9.20 16.43 -2.70
N LEU A 50 8.72 15.33 -2.12
CA LEU A 50 7.35 14.84 -2.29
C LEU A 50 7.02 14.51 -3.75
N THR A 51 8.02 14.06 -4.51
CA THR A 51 7.81 13.65 -5.89
C THR A 51 7.33 12.22 -6.00
N VAL A 52 7.69 11.37 -5.03
CA VAL A 52 7.26 9.97 -4.98
C VAL A 52 6.44 9.76 -3.72
N ARG A 53 5.27 9.16 -3.86
CA ARG A 53 4.43 8.80 -2.72
C ARG A 53 4.00 7.35 -2.89
N ILE A 54 4.20 6.57 -1.85
CA ILE A 54 3.97 5.13 -1.85
C ILE A 54 3.04 4.79 -0.69
N ILE A 55 1.92 4.12 -0.99
CA ILE A 55 1.04 3.59 0.03
C ILE A 55 1.06 2.08 -0.07
N GLY A 56 1.21 1.41 1.07
CA GLY A 56 1.17 -0.04 1.15
C GLY A 56 0.09 -0.52 2.10
N GLU A 57 -0.59 -1.59 1.72
CA GLU A 57 -1.63 -2.23 2.50
C GLU A 57 -1.46 -3.73 2.48
N ALA A 58 -1.69 -4.37 3.62
CA ALA A 58 -1.73 -5.83 3.73
C ALA A 58 -3.18 -6.24 3.97
N LYS A 59 -3.72 -7.11 3.13
CA LYS A 59 -5.12 -7.52 3.19
C LYS A 59 -5.25 -9.03 3.05
N THR A 60 -6.15 -9.61 3.84
CA THR A 60 -6.56 -10.99 3.62
C THR A 60 -7.59 -11.04 2.50
N GLN A 61 -7.92 -12.26 2.04
CA GLN A 61 -9.00 -12.41 1.07
C GLN A 61 -10.33 -11.89 1.62
N ALA A 62 -10.63 -12.20 2.88
CA ALA A 62 -11.86 -11.73 3.51
C ALA A 62 -11.89 -10.21 3.59
N ASP A 63 -10.78 -9.57 3.88
CA ASP A 63 -10.70 -8.11 3.89
C ASP A 63 -11.06 -7.51 2.53
N LEU A 64 -10.53 -8.10 1.46
CA LEU A 64 -10.78 -7.60 0.10
C LEU A 64 -12.25 -7.66 -0.29
N GLU A 65 -13.01 -8.50 0.37
CA GLU A 65 -14.45 -8.67 0.08
C GLU A 65 -15.32 -7.68 0.84
N THR A 66 -14.75 -6.88 1.74
CA THR A 66 -15.52 -5.92 2.53
C THR A 66 -15.63 -4.59 1.81
N ALA A 67 -16.78 -3.91 2.01
CA ALA A 67 -16.98 -2.58 1.47
C ALA A 67 -15.94 -1.60 2.04
N HIS A 68 -15.62 -1.73 3.32
CA HIS A 68 -14.65 -0.85 3.98
C HIS A 68 -13.28 -0.91 3.30
N SER A 69 -12.76 -2.12 3.06
CA SER A 69 -11.46 -2.26 2.39
C SER A 69 -11.49 -1.75 0.96
N GLN A 70 -12.59 -1.98 0.25
CA GLN A 70 -12.73 -1.50 -1.12
C GLN A 70 -12.76 0.02 -1.19
N GLU A 71 -13.46 0.66 -0.25
CA GLU A 71 -13.48 2.13 -0.15
C GLU A 71 -12.10 2.68 0.19
N GLN A 72 -11.40 2.00 1.10
CA GLN A 72 -10.06 2.39 1.49
C GLN A 72 -9.09 2.34 0.31
N ILE A 73 -9.12 1.25 -0.45
CA ILE A 73 -8.26 1.09 -1.62
C ILE A 73 -8.58 2.18 -2.66
N ALA A 74 -9.87 2.42 -2.92
CA ALA A 74 -10.27 3.45 -3.86
C ALA A 74 -9.80 4.83 -3.43
N ALA A 75 -9.91 5.15 -2.13
CA ALA A 75 -9.48 6.44 -1.60
C ALA A 75 -7.96 6.61 -1.73
N PHE A 76 -7.19 5.57 -1.44
CA PHE A 76 -5.73 5.63 -1.58
C PHE A 76 -5.31 5.80 -3.04
N LEU A 77 -5.96 5.08 -3.94
CA LEU A 77 -5.67 5.23 -5.38
C LEU A 77 -6.01 6.63 -5.88
N ALA A 78 -7.14 7.18 -5.44
CA ALA A 78 -7.52 8.55 -5.81
C ALA A 78 -6.50 9.57 -5.32
N PHE A 79 -6.04 9.42 -4.09
CA PHE A 79 -5.00 10.29 -3.53
C PHE A 79 -3.71 10.19 -4.35
N LEU A 80 -3.27 8.94 -4.62
CA LEU A 80 -2.02 8.71 -5.34
C LEU A 80 -2.11 9.19 -6.79
N GLY A 81 -3.29 9.12 -7.38
CA GLY A 81 -3.50 9.60 -8.74
C GLY A 81 -3.29 11.10 -8.91
N GLN A 82 -3.31 11.84 -7.82
CA GLN A 82 -3.08 13.29 -7.82
C GLN A 82 -1.61 13.65 -7.57
N GLN A 83 -0.76 12.66 -7.34
CA GLN A 83 0.65 12.90 -7.05
C GLN A 83 1.47 12.78 -8.32
N GLU A 84 2.69 13.30 -8.28
CA GLU A 84 3.58 13.25 -9.44
C GLU A 84 3.93 11.81 -9.78
N HIS A 85 4.32 11.03 -8.77
CA HIS A 85 4.61 9.60 -8.92
C HIS A 85 3.97 8.85 -7.76
N GLY A 86 2.75 8.38 -7.99
CA GLY A 86 2.03 7.59 -6.99
C GLY A 86 2.26 6.10 -7.21
N VAL A 87 2.49 5.39 -6.11
CA VAL A 87 2.71 3.93 -6.12
C VAL A 87 1.83 3.30 -5.06
N PHE A 88 1.11 2.26 -5.43
CA PHE A 88 0.29 1.48 -4.49
C PHE A 88 0.80 0.05 -4.44
N VAL A 89 1.13 -0.43 -3.25
CA VAL A 89 1.62 -1.80 -3.02
C VAL A 89 0.59 -2.53 -2.16
N LEU A 90 0.05 -3.61 -2.67
CA LEU A 90 -0.94 -4.41 -1.94
C LEU A 90 -0.36 -5.80 -1.72
N ALA A 91 -0.22 -6.21 -0.46
CA ALA A 91 0.25 -7.53 -0.09
C ALA A 91 -0.93 -8.41 0.28
N VAL A 92 -1.03 -9.58 -0.33
CA VAL A 92 -2.15 -10.50 -0.12
C VAL A 92 -1.62 -11.94 -0.04
N PRO A 93 -2.39 -12.87 0.53
CA PRO A 93 -2.06 -14.28 0.41
C PRO A 93 -2.10 -14.71 -1.05
N TRP A 94 -1.30 -15.71 -1.39
CA TRP A 94 -1.22 -16.21 -2.76
C TRP A 94 -2.61 -16.51 -3.36
N ALA A 95 -3.49 -17.11 -2.59
CA ALA A 95 -4.82 -17.49 -3.08
C ALA A 95 -5.70 -16.30 -3.44
N ALA A 96 -5.39 -15.10 -2.93
CA ALA A 96 -6.17 -13.89 -3.18
C ALA A 96 -5.59 -13.02 -4.29
N LYS A 97 -4.52 -13.46 -4.94
CA LYS A 97 -3.81 -12.65 -5.93
C LYS A 97 -4.72 -12.17 -7.06
N ARG A 98 -5.52 -13.09 -7.61
CA ARG A 98 -6.39 -12.76 -8.73
C ARG A 98 -7.45 -11.74 -8.33
N LEU A 99 -8.08 -11.97 -7.17
CA LEU A 99 -9.07 -11.04 -6.64
C LEU A 99 -8.47 -9.66 -6.43
N ALA A 100 -7.25 -9.62 -5.88
CA ALA A 100 -6.54 -8.36 -5.64
C ALA A 100 -6.30 -7.61 -6.95
N HIS A 101 -5.84 -8.30 -7.99
CA HIS A 101 -5.62 -7.67 -9.30
C HIS A 101 -6.90 -7.09 -9.87
N VAL A 102 -7.97 -7.86 -9.86
CA VAL A 102 -9.27 -7.42 -10.40
C VAL A 102 -9.77 -6.20 -9.64
N LEU A 103 -9.68 -6.25 -8.31
CA LEU A 103 -10.16 -5.18 -7.46
C LEU A 103 -9.38 -3.90 -7.67
N VAL A 104 -8.05 -3.98 -7.67
CA VAL A 104 -7.18 -2.81 -7.83
C VAL A 104 -7.41 -2.18 -9.20
N GLU A 105 -7.48 -2.97 -10.27
CA GLU A 105 -7.71 -2.43 -11.61
C GLU A 105 -9.09 -1.78 -11.72
N SER A 106 -10.11 -2.39 -11.13
CA SER A 106 -11.45 -1.84 -11.11
C SER A 106 -11.49 -0.49 -10.39
N LYS A 107 -10.88 -0.41 -9.22
CA LYS A 107 -10.88 0.83 -8.44
C LYS A 107 -10.02 1.91 -9.10
N ARG A 108 -8.88 1.52 -9.66
CA ARG A 108 -8.01 2.46 -10.37
C ARG A 108 -8.74 3.11 -11.55
N ALA A 109 -9.47 2.32 -12.32
CA ALA A 109 -10.25 2.85 -13.42
C ALA A 109 -11.40 3.74 -12.92
N ALA A 110 -12.08 3.32 -11.85
CA ALA A 110 -13.24 4.05 -11.33
C ALA A 110 -12.88 5.45 -10.81
N VAL A 111 -11.68 5.61 -10.23
CA VAL A 111 -11.24 6.91 -9.70
C VAL A 111 -10.33 7.67 -10.65
N GLY A 112 -10.09 7.15 -11.86
CA GLY A 112 -9.27 7.83 -12.84
C GLY A 112 -7.79 7.88 -12.47
N ALA A 113 -7.29 6.85 -11.82
CA ALA A 113 -5.92 6.81 -11.30
C ALA A 113 -5.01 5.91 -12.15
N GLN A 114 -5.12 5.97 -13.48
CA GLN A 114 -4.33 5.14 -14.38
C GLN A 114 -2.83 5.43 -14.30
N SER A 115 -2.45 6.61 -13.83
CA SER A 115 -1.04 6.97 -13.67
C SER A 115 -0.38 6.30 -12.45
N VAL A 116 -1.18 5.76 -11.54
CA VAL A 116 -0.64 5.11 -10.33
C VAL A 116 -0.03 3.77 -10.71
N ARG A 117 1.22 3.57 -10.30
CA ARG A 117 1.89 2.28 -10.45
C ARG A 117 1.40 1.37 -9.34
N THR A 118 0.92 0.19 -9.70
CA THR A 118 0.41 -0.77 -8.73
C THR A 118 1.26 -2.03 -8.72
N THR A 119 1.49 -2.57 -7.53
CA THR A 119 2.25 -3.82 -7.34
C THR A 119 1.48 -4.70 -6.37
N ILE A 120 1.27 -5.96 -6.76
CA ILE A 120 0.65 -6.95 -5.89
C ILE A 120 1.73 -7.90 -5.41
N LEU A 121 1.91 -7.97 -4.09
CA LEU A 121 2.81 -8.96 -3.47
C LEU A 121 1.93 -10.12 -2.99
N ASP A 122 2.20 -11.33 -3.46
CA ASP A 122 1.30 -12.45 -3.25
C ASP A 122 1.85 -13.51 -2.30
N ASP A 123 2.85 -13.16 -1.53
CA ASP A 123 3.48 -14.06 -0.59
C ASP A 123 3.25 -13.65 0.88
N LEU A 124 2.17 -12.93 1.13
CA LEU A 124 1.80 -12.56 2.49
C LEU A 124 1.45 -13.81 3.29
N THR A 125 2.15 -14.01 4.41
CA THR A 125 1.90 -15.13 5.31
C THR A 125 0.90 -14.70 6.37
N LEU A 126 -0.20 -15.44 6.47
CA LEU A 126 -1.24 -15.16 7.46
C LEU A 126 -0.98 -15.82 8.80
N ARG A 127 -0.14 -16.85 8.80
CA ARG A 127 0.14 -17.61 9.98
C ARG A 127 1.17 -16.91 10.82
N ARG A 128 1.05 -17.05 11.95
CA ARG A 128 2.02 -16.55 12.72
C ARG A 128 2.91 -17.49 13.24
N GLU A 129 3.64 -17.82 12.98
CA GLU A 129 4.36 -18.60 13.27
C GLU A 129 4.67 -19.05 14.20
N CYS A 130 4.67 -19.49 14.41
CA CYS A 130 4.92 -19.96 15.18
C CYS A 130 5.16 -20.20 15.53
#